data_cc2157c44db29be78da34b4cc625d30e
#
_entry.id   cc2157c44db29be78da34b4cc625d30e
#
_cell.length_a   1.000
_cell.length_b   1.000
_cell.length_c   1.000
_cell.angle_alpha   90.00
_cell.angle_beta   90.00
_cell.angle_gamma   90.00
#
_symmetry.space_group_name_H-M   'P 1'
#
loop_
_entity.id
_entity.type
_entity.pdbx_description
1 polymer ?
#
loop_
_entity_poly.entity_id
_entity_poly.type
_entity_poly.pdbx_seq_one_letter_code
_entity_poly.pdbx_strand_id
1 'polypeptide(L)'
;MSGTPVALLIVLAIIVLAFGAVLTAGETALMRMTRAAAEDLVQDQRRGAGRVLALAEKRGQVLGSVAPIRVAVNMLAAVLLTLASSGLLDRWWQVLVVAVVLNIVLLGLVVGFSPRSVGRRHPDGTLLVLAGVLLKVDALGAPWRWIDSRYGRSAALTDAEARAEVTEDLREMIDEIGEAETI
;
A
#
# COMPACT_ATOMS: atom_id res chain seq x y z
N MET A 1 33.20 8.79 12.41
CA MET A 1 32.02 9.60 12.06
C MET A 1 31.25 9.84 13.34
N SER A 2 31.64 10.90 14.01
CA SER A 2 31.11 11.29 15.33
C SER A 2 29.84 12.10 15.15
N GLY A 3 28.71 11.61 15.69
CA GLY A 3 27.69 12.50 16.17
C GLY A 3 26.27 12.41 15.65
N THR A 4 25.87 11.50 14.80
CA THR A 4 24.44 11.25 14.67
C THR A 4 24.02 10.36 15.83
N PRO A 5 23.20 10.86 16.77
CA PRO A 5 22.79 10.02 17.90
C PRO A 5 21.99 8.83 17.36
N VAL A 6 22.53 7.63 17.52
CA VAL A 6 21.88 6.37 17.11
C VAL A 6 20.41 6.35 17.57
N ALA A 7 20.15 6.89 18.76
CA ALA A 7 18.80 7.05 19.28
C ALA A 7 17.90 7.87 18.35
N LEU A 8 18.40 8.94 17.75
CA LEU A 8 17.61 9.76 16.80
C LEU A 8 17.26 8.96 15.54
N LEU A 9 18.20 8.19 14.99
CA LEU A 9 17.97 7.35 13.81
C LEU A 9 16.90 6.27 14.10
N ILE A 10 16.96 5.65 15.27
CA ILE A 10 15.97 4.65 15.70
C ILE A 10 14.59 5.30 15.85
N VAL A 11 14.49 6.44 16.52
CA VAL A 11 13.20 7.16 16.69
C VAL A 11 12.64 7.54 15.31
N LEU A 12 13.47 8.08 14.43
CA LEU A 12 13.05 8.44 13.07
C LEU A 12 12.59 7.21 12.28
N ALA A 13 13.28 6.09 12.39
CA ALA A 13 12.89 4.83 11.75
C ALA A 13 11.51 4.36 12.24
N ILE A 14 11.26 4.43 13.56
CA ILE A 14 9.96 4.06 14.15
C ILE A 14 8.85 4.98 13.61
N ILE A 15 9.08 6.28 13.52
CA ILE A 15 8.10 7.23 12.97
C ILE A 15 7.79 6.91 11.50
N VAL A 16 8.82 6.65 10.70
CA VAL A 16 8.67 6.31 9.28
C VAL A 16 7.91 4.99 9.12
N LEU A 17 8.21 3.98 9.95
CA LEU A 17 7.48 2.70 9.97
C LEU A 17 6.01 2.87 10.35
N ALA A 18 5.73 3.66 11.39
CA ALA A 18 4.37 3.97 11.81
C ALA A 18 3.58 4.64 10.67
N PHE A 19 4.23 5.57 9.96
CA PHE A 19 3.63 6.20 8.79
C PHE A 19 3.34 5.18 7.66
N GLY A 20 4.28 4.28 7.37
CA GLY A 20 4.08 3.18 6.42
C GLY A 20 2.91 2.25 6.81
N ALA A 21 2.77 1.97 8.10
CA ALA A 21 1.65 1.20 8.64
C ALA A 21 0.30 1.91 8.44
N VAL A 22 0.25 3.22 8.67
CA VAL A 22 -0.93 4.06 8.42
C VAL A 22 -1.33 4.03 6.94
N LEU A 23 -0.37 4.16 6.02
CA LEU A 23 -0.63 4.06 4.59
C LEU A 23 -1.19 2.69 4.20
N THR A 24 -0.63 1.61 4.76
CA THR A 24 -1.09 0.24 4.52
C THR A 24 -2.53 0.02 5.01
N ALA A 25 -2.89 0.56 6.17
CA ALA A 25 -4.25 0.50 6.69
C ALA A 25 -5.23 1.27 5.80
N GLY A 26 -4.87 2.48 5.38
CA GLY A 26 -5.68 3.32 4.51
C GLY A 26 -5.88 2.71 3.13
N GLU A 27 -4.82 2.17 2.51
CA GLU A 27 -4.87 1.46 1.23
C GLU A 27 -5.83 0.26 1.31
N THR A 28 -5.69 -0.56 2.37
CA THR A 28 -6.54 -1.74 2.56
C THR A 28 -8.00 -1.38 2.82
N ALA A 29 -8.25 -0.31 3.56
CA ALA A 29 -9.61 0.19 3.81
C ALA A 29 -10.22 0.73 2.51
N LEU A 30 -9.46 1.47 1.70
CA LEU A 30 -9.90 2.00 0.41
C LEU A 30 -10.20 0.89 -0.60
N MET A 31 -9.43 -0.21 -0.58
CA MET A 31 -9.71 -1.38 -1.43
C MET A 31 -11.06 -2.01 -1.13
N ARG A 32 -11.56 -1.92 0.09
CA ARG A 32 -12.84 -2.50 0.52
C ARG A 32 -14.00 -1.52 0.48
N MET A 33 -13.72 -0.22 0.43
CA MET A 33 -14.75 0.80 0.35
C MET A 33 -15.40 0.80 -1.03
N THR A 34 -16.71 0.67 -1.08
CA THR A 34 -17.51 0.87 -2.30
C THR A 34 -17.97 2.31 -2.40
N ARG A 35 -18.31 2.76 -3.61
CA ARG A 35 -18.87 4.09 -3.80
C ARG A 35 -20.20 4.26 -3.06
N ALA A 36 -21.07 3.25 -3.10
CA ALA A 36 -22.34 3.26 -2.39
C ALA A 36 -22.17 3.44 -0.89
N ALA A 37 -21.24 2.66 -0.26
CA ALA A 37 -20.95 2.80 1.16
C ALA A 37 -20.40 4.20 1.51
N ALA A 38 -19.62 4.83 0.62
CA ALA A 38 -19.12 6.19 0.83
C ALA A 38 -20.24 7.23 0.70
N GLU A 39 -21.22 7.02 -0.18
CA GLU A 39 -22.43 7.86 -0.33
C GLU A 39 -23.32 7.76 0.92
N ASP A 40 -23.51 6.57 1.48
CA ASP A 40 -24.25 6.34 2.73
C ASP A 40 -23.61 7.12 3.90
N LEU A 41 -22.28 7.12 4.01
CA LEU A 41 -21.58 7.91 5.02
C LEU A 41 -21.80 9.42 4.89
N VAL A 42 -22.01 9.92 3.65
CA VAL A 42 -22.35 11.32 3.40
C VAL A 42 -23.80 11.60 3.80
N GLN A 43 -24.74 10.69 3.51
CA GLN A 43 -26.14 10.81 3.94
C GLN A 43 -26.25 10.80 5.47
N ASP A 44 -25.45 9.99 6.14
CA ASP A 44 -25.34 9.94 7.61
C ASP A 44 -24.65 11.16 8.23
N GLN A 45 -24.25 12.13 7.43
CA GLN A 45 -23.56 13.36 7.84
C GLN A 45 -22.32 13.12 8.70
N ARG A 46 -21.60 12.01 8.45
CA ARG A 46 -20.39 11.67 9.21
C ARG A 46 -19.27 12.66 8.88
N ARG A 47 -18.57 13.13 9.93
CA ARG A 47 -17.44 14.06 9.75
C ARG A 47 -16.35 13.43 8.87
N GLY A 48 -16.02 14.09 7.76
CA GLY A 48 -15.02 13.59 6.81
C GLY A 48 -15.55 12.73 5.68
N ALA A 49 -16.84 12.38 5.66
CA ALA A 49 -17.46 11.54 4.63
C ALA A 49 -17.26 12.07 3.20
N GLY A 50 -17.31 13.39 2.99
CA GLY A 50 -17.02 13.98 1.68
C GLY A 50 -15.60 13.69 1.16
N ARG A 51 -14.61 13.55 2.06
CA ARG A 51 -13.24 13.15 1.68
C ARG A 51 -13.17 11.67 1.33
N VAL A 52 -13.93 10.84 2.03
CA VAL A 52 -14.03 9.40 1.74
C VAL A 52 -14.68 9.18 0.38
N LEU A 53 -15.75 9.91 0.08
CA LEU A 53 -16.39 9.87 -1.23
C LEU A 53 -15.44 10.29 -2.36
N ALA A 54 -14.70 11.39 -2.18
CA ALA A 54 -13.70 11.83 -3.15
C ALA A 54 -12.58 10.80 -3.38
N LEU A 55 -12.19 10.05 -2.33
CA LEU A 55 -11.23 8.95 -2.44
C LEU A 55 -11.84 7.74 -3.18
N ALA A 56 -13.09 7.39 -2.89
CA ALA A 56 -13.79 6.28 -3.53
C ALA A 56 -13.99 6.52 -5.03
N GLU A 57 -14.30 7.77 -5.43
CA GLU A 57 -14.43 8.17 -6.84
C GLU A 57 -13.10 8.06 -7.61
N LYS A 58 -11.99 8.39 -6.97
CA LYS A 58 -10.64 8.36 -7.56
C LYS A 58 -9.82 7.15 -7.10
N ARG A 59 -10.49 6.07 -6.67
CA ARG A 59 -9.87 4.91 -6.01
C ARG A 59 -8.64 4.38 -6.74
N GLY A 60 -8.73 4.11 -8.05
CA GLY A 60 -7.63 3.57 -8.84
C GLY A 60 -6.43 4.53 -8.89
N GLN A 61 -6.69 5.83 -9.06
CA GLN A 61 -5.66 6.86 -9.07
C GLN A 61 -4.94 6.94 -7.71
N VAL A 62 -5.70 6.98 -6.62
CA VAL A 62 -5.14 7.08 -5.25
C VAL A 62 -4.31 5.84 -4.90
N LEU A 63 -4.80 4.63 -5.21
CA LEU A 63 -4.07 3.40 -4.98
C LEU A 63 -2.75 3.37 -5.77
N GLY A 64 -2.77 3.79 -7.05
CA GLY A 64 -1.57 3.90 -7.88
C GLY A 64 -0.55 4.92 -7.33
N SER A 65 -0.99 5.99 -6.66
CA SER A 65 -0.11 6.99 -6.04
C SER A 65 0.43 6.55 -4.68
N VAL A 66 -0.38 5.87 -3.87
CA VAL A 66 -0.04 5.48 -2.49
C VAL A 66 0.95 4.31 -2.46
N ALA A 67 0.79 3.33 -3.35
CA ALA A 67 1.62 2.13 -3.37
C ALA A 67 3.14 2.42 -3.50
N PRO A 68 3.62 3.20 -4.48
CA PRO A 68 5.05 3.51 -4.60
C PRO A 68 5.57 4.35 -3.43
N ILE A 69 4.77 5.28 -2.89
CA ILE A 69 5.15 6.08 -1.72
C ILE A 69 5.32 5.17 -0.50
N ARG A 70 4.43 4.20 -0.30
CA ARG A 70 4.55 3.20 0.78
C ARG A 70 5.84 2.38 0.65
N VAL A 71 6.19 1.97 -0.57
CA VAL A 71 7.46 1.25 -0.83
C VAL A 71 8.65 2.13 -0.49
N ALA A 72 8.66 3.39 -0.94
CA ALA A 72 9.72 4.34 -0.64
C ALA A 72 9.87 4.61 0.87
N VAL A 73 8.77 4.73 1.60
CA VAL A 73 8.75 4.89 3.06
C VAL A 73 9.35 3.66 3.74
N ASN A 74 9.00 2.45 3.31
CA ASN A 74 9.56 1.22 3.86
C ASN A 74 11.08 1.09 3.57
N MET A 75 11.51 1.46 2.36
CA MET A 75 12.94 1.49 2.02
C MET A 75 13.71 2.52 2.86
N LEU A 76 13.12 3.70 3.08
CA LEU A 76 13.71 4.71 3.96
C LEU A 76 13.87 4.18 5.39
N ALA A 77 12.86 3.50 5.92
CA ALA A 77 12.94 2.87 7.24
C ALA A 77 14.08 1.84 7.30
N ALA A 78 14.21 0.99 6.28
CA ALA A 78 15.28 0.00 6.20
C ALA A 78 16.68 0.65 6.19
N VAL A 79 16.84 1.73 5.43
CA VAL A 79 18.10 2.51 5.39
C VAL A 79 18.41 3.13 6.75
N LEU A 80 17.42 3.75 7.41
CA LEU A 80 17.60 4.35 8.74
C LEU A 80 18.04 3.30 9.78
N LEU A 81 17.43 2.11 9.75
CA LEU A 81 17.79 1.01 10.64
C LEU A 81 19.21 0.48 10.36
N THR A 82 19.58 0.39 9.09
CA THR A 82 20.95 -0.02 8.71
C THR A 82 21.97 1.01 9.19
N LEU A 83 21.69 2.31 9.03
CA LEU A 83 22.55 3.39 9.54
C LEU A 83 22.63 3.38 11.07
N ALA A 84 21.51 3.14 11.77
CA ALA A 84 21.50 2.99 13.22
C ALA A 84 22.37 1.81 13.67
N SER A 85 22.26 0.67 12.98
CA SER A 85 23.08 -0.53 13.26
C SER A 85 24.56 -0.28 13.03
N SER A 86 24.95 0.50 12.02
CA SER A 86 26.35 0.85 11.75
C SER A 86 26.96 1.75 12.82
N GLY A 87 26.14 2.47 13.57
CA GLY A 87 26.60 3.26 14.72
C GLY A 87 26.80 2.46 16.01
N LEU A 88 26.29 1.21 16.06
CA LEU A 88 26.38 0.32 17.23
C LEU A 88 27.42 -0.78 17.05
N LEU A 89 27.81 -1.12 15.83
CA LEU A 89 28.61 -2.28 15.49
C LEU A 89 29.85 -1.86 14.68
N ASP A 90 31.03 -2.35 15.07
CA ASP A 90 32.30 -1.98 14.45
C ASP A 90 32.62 -2.81 13.19
N ARG A 91 32.06 -4.01 13.09
CA ARG A 91 32.33 -4.93 11.98
C ARG A 91 31.23 -4.90 10.94
N TRP A 92 31.59 -4.66 9.68
CA TRP A 92 30.65 -4.56 8.55
C TRP A 92 29.69 -5.75 8.41
N TRP A 93 30.17 -6.99 8.64
CA TRP A 93 29.36 -8.20 8.55
C TRP A 93 28.29 -8.29 9.67
N GLN A 94 28.61 -7.78 10.89
CA GLN A 94 27.67 -7.71 12.00
C GLN A 94 26.55 -6.71 11.69
N VAL A 95 26.90 -5.55 11.11
CA VAL A 95 25.93 -4.55 10.63
C VAL A 95 24.99 -5.18 9.62
N LEU A 96 25.52 -5.94 8.66
CA LEU A 96 24.73 -6.59 7.62
C LEU A 96 23.78 -7.64 8.22
N VAL A 97 24.27 -8.53 9.09
CA VAL A 97 23.43 -9.56 9.71
C VAL A 97 22.33 -8.94 10.57
N VAL A 98 22.66 -7.98 11.42
CA VAL A 98 21.68 -7.30 12.29
C VAL A 98 20.67 -6.53 11.46
N ALA A 99 21.10 -5.79 10.43
CA ALA A 99 20.20 -5.07 9.56
C ALA A 99 19.23 -6.03 8.83
N VAL A 100 19.70 -7.15 8.31
CA VAL A 100 18.84 -8.16 7.64
C VAL A 100 17.83 -8.75 8.62
N VAL A 101 18.30 -9.22 9.79
CA VAL A 101 17.42 -9.79 10.83
C VAL A 101 16.36 -8.78 11.26
N LEU A 102 16.78 -7.53 11.52
CA LEU A 102 15.86 -6.47 11.94
C LEU A 102 14.82 -6.15 10.87
N ASN A 103 15.23 -6.11 9.60
CA ASN A 103 14.29 -5.92 8.49
C ASN A 103 13.31 -7.10 8.33
N ILE A 104 13.78 -8.35 8.52
CA ILE A 104 12.89 -9.54 8.49
C ILE A 104 11.89 -9.49 9.65
N VAL A 105 12.34 -9.16 10.86
CA VAL A 105 11.46 -9.01 12.03
C VAL A 105 10.44 -7.91 11.79
N LEU A 106 10.85 -6.76 11.26
CA LEU A 106 9.94 -5.67 10.93
C LEU A 106 8.93 -6.06 9.84
N LEU A 107 9.39 -6.75 8.80
CA LEU A 107 8.49 -7.28 7.78
C LEU A 107 7.48 -8.25 8.40
N GLY A 108 7.91 -9.15 9.28
CA GLY A 108 7.07 -10.07 10.04
C GLY A 108 6.07 -9.34 10.93
N LEU A 109 6.48 -8.27 11.62
CA LEU A 109 5.59 -7.43 12.42
C LEU A 109 4.56 -6.69 11.56
N VAL A 110 4.97 -6.13 10.43
CA VAL A 110 4.06 -5.46 9.47
C VAL A 110 3.09 -6.45 8.85
N VAL A 111 3.49 -7.70 8.60
CA VAL A 111 2.62 -8.75 8.07
C VAL A 111 1.76 -9.37 9.17
N GLY A 112 2.30 -9.64 10.35
CA GLY A 112 1.64 -10.34 11.45
C GLY A 112 0.74 -9.45 12.30
N PHE A 113 1.19 -8.27 12.71
CA PHE A 113 0.38 -7.24 13.41
C PHE A 113 -0.31 -6.31 12.40
N SER A 114 -0.90 -6.87 11.42
CA SER A 114 -1.28 -6.21 10.19
C SER A 114 -2.20 -5.01 10.43
N PRO A 115 -1.74 -3.77 10.22
CA PRO A 115 -2.64 -2.62 10.02
C PRO A 115 -3.67 -2.89 8.92
N ARG A 116 -3.40 -3.87 8.05
CA ARG A 116 -4.36 -4.44 7.11
C ARG A 116 -5.59 -5.03 7.79
N SER A 117 -5.46 -5.64 8.98
CA SER A 117 -6.60 -6.20 9.72
C SER A 117 -7.54 -5.10 10.22
N VAL A 118 -7.01 -3.96 10.65
CA VAL A 118 -7.79 -2.79 11.06
C VAL A 118 -8.54 -2.20 9.89
N GLY A 119 -7.87 -1.94 8.77
CA GLY A 119 -8.49 -1.46 7.53
C GLY A 119 -9.54 -2.43 6.96
N ARG A 120 -9.39 -3.75 7.22
CA ARG A 120 -10.37 -4.77 6.79
C ARG A 120 -11.59 -4.89 7.70
N ARG A 121 -11.41 -4.73 9.02
CA ARG A 121 -12.50 -4.90 10.00
C ARG A 121 -13.41 -3.69 10.10
N HIS A 122 -12.84 -2.49 9.98
CA HIS A 122 -13.54 -1.22 10.10
C HIS A 122 -13.11 -0.24 8.99
N PRO A 123 -13.46 -0.52 7.72
CA PRO A 123 -13.03 0.32 6.60
C PRO A 123 -13.54 1.75 6.73
N ASP A 124 -14.81 1.93 7.15
CA ASP A 124 -15.45 3.23 7.28
C ASP A 124 -14.75 4.11 8.33
N GLY A 125 -14.55 3.57 9.53
CA GLY A 125 -13.87 4.28 10.62
C GLY A 125 -12.43 4.63 10.26
N THR A 126 -11.71 3.70 9.63
CA THR A 126 -10.32 3.90 9.21
C THR A 126 -10.23 4.99 8.15
N LEU A 127 -11.11 4.99 7.14
CA LEU A 127 -11.10 6.01 6.08
C LEU A 127 -11.56 7.36 6.59
N LEU A 128 -12.54 7.45 7.48
CA LEU A 128 -12.95 8.73 8.05
C LEU A 128 -11.78 9.46 8.73
N VAL A 129 -10.87 8.72 9.38
CA VAL A 129 -9.67 9.28 10.02
C VAL A 129 -8.55 9.53 9.01
N LEU A 130 -8.29 8.58 8.11
CA LEU A 130 -7.12 8.59 7.24
C LEU A 130 -7.33 9.27 5.89
N ALA A 131 -8.56 9.60 5.52
CA ALA A 131 -8.87 10.21 4.21
C ALA A 131 -8.07 11.49 3.96
N GLY A 132 -7.86 12.31 4.99
CA GLY A 132 -7.05 13.53 4.86
C GLY A 132 -5.57 13.26 4.58
N VAL A 133 -5.01 12.19 5.15
CA VAL A 133 -3.64 11.77 4.92
C VAL A 133 -3.50 11.19 3.51
N LEU A 134 -4.40 10.30 3.10
CA LEU A 134 -4.40 9.68 1.77
C LEU A 134 -4.52 10.72 0.65
N LEU A 135 -5.37 11.73 0.79
CA LEU A 135 -5.49 12.83 -0.18
C LEU A 135 -4.20 13.66 -0.29
N LYS A 136 -3.51 13.92 0.82
CA LYS A 136 -2.22 14.61 0.79
C LYS A 136 -1.13 13.77 0.15
N VAL A 137 -1.12 12.47 0.43
CA VAL A 137 -0.19 11.52 -0.17
C VAL A 137 -0.46 11.36 -1.67
N ASP A 138 -1.73 11.33 -2.10
CA ASP A 138 -2.09 11.33 -3.51
C ASP A 138 -1.59 12.59 -4.23
N ALA A 139 -1.70 13.76 -3.60
CA ALA A 139 -1.15 15.00 -4.14
C ALA A 139 0.39 14.96 -4.29
N LEU A 140 1.11 14.36 -3.32
CA LEU A 140 2.56 14.13 -3.40
C LEU A 140 2.94 13.09 -4.45
N GLY A 141 2.06 12.15 -4.77
CA GLY A 141 2.24 11.14 -5.81
C GLY A 141 2.05 11.66 -7.25
N ALA A 142 1.71 12.94 -7.43
CA ALA A 142 1.50 13.52 -8.75
C ALA A 142 2.68 13.31 -9.74
N PRO A 143 3.97 13.49 -9.37
CA PRO A 143 5.08 13.23 -10.27
C PRO A 143 5.20 11.74 -10.63
N TRP A 144 4.83 10.83 -9.72
CA TRP A 144 4.86 9.40 -9.97
C TRP A 144 3.79 8.98 -10.98
N ARG A 145 2.61 9.60 -10.95
CA ARG A 145 1.55 9.39 -11.95
C ARG A 145 2.00 9.77 -13.36
N TRP A 146 2.82 10.80 -13.50
CA TRP A 146 3.39 11.17 -14.79
C TRP A 146 4.31 10.08 -15.35
N ILE A 147 5.10 9.42 -14.49
CA ILE A 147 5.93 8.26 -14.86
C ILE A 147 5.04 7.09 -15.23
N ASP A 148 4.05 6.75 -14.39
CA ASP A 148 3.12 5.64 -14.60
C ASP A 148 2.29 5.82 -15.88
N SER A 149 1.85 7.04 -16.18
CA SER A 149 1.15 7.33 -17.44
C SER A 149 2.00 7.12 -18.70
N ARG A 150 3.30 7.17 -18.56
CA ARG A 150 4.23 6.92 -19.67
C ARG A 150 4.63 5.45 -19.84
N TYR A 151 4.77 4.75 -18.73
CA TYR A 151 5.18 3.35 -18.68
C TYR A 151 4.01 2.39 -18.41
N GLY A 152 2.99 2.83 -17.67
CA GLY A 152 1.83 2.03 -17.28
C GLY A 152 0.90 1.65 -18.44
N ARG A 153 0.98 2.35 -19.58
CA ARG A 153 0.28 1.93 -20.80
C ARG A 153 0.75 0.57 -21.32
N SER A 154 2.04 0.26 -21.20
CA SER A 154 2.56 -1.06 -21.55
C SER A 154 2.07 -2.15 -20.60
N ALA A 155 2.06 -1.87 -19.28
CA ALA A 155 1.57 -2.83 -18.29
C ALA A 155 0.04 -3.05 -18.40
N ALA A 156 -0.73 -1.99 -18.64
CA ALA A 156 -2.18 -2.09 -18.83
C ALA A 156 -2.58 -2.84 -20.11
N LEU A 157 -1.78 -2.73 -21.17
CA LEU A 157 -1.97 -3.52 -22.41
C LEU A 157 -1.68 -5.01 -22.14
N THR A 158 -0.58 -5.31 -21.43
CA THR A 158 -0.22 -6.69 -21.05
C THR A 158 -1.27 -7.32 -20.11
N ASP A 159 -1.81 -6.55 -19.15
CA ASP A 159 -2.91 -7.01 -18.28
C ASP A 159 -4.22 -7.20 -19.03
N ALA A 160 -4.48 -6.40 -20.05
CA ALA A 160 -5.67 -6.54 -20.90
C ALA A 160 -5.55 -7.75 -21.83
N GLU A 161 -4.35 -8.00 -22.37
CA GLU A 161 -4.04 -9.20 -23.15
C GLU A 161 -4.15 -10.47 -22.32
N ALA A 162 -3.58 -10.50 -21.12
CA ALA A 162 -3.69 -11.63 -20.19
C ALA A 162 -5.15 -11.92 -19.77
N ARG A 163 -5.97 -10.87 -19.58
CA ARG A 163 -7.40 -11.05 -19.29
C ARG A 163 -8.19 -11.53 -20.49
N ALA A 164 -7.83 -11.12 -21.70
CA ALA A 164 -8.44 -11.59 -22.93
C ALA A 164 -8.17 -13.09 -23.13
N GLU A 165 -6.92 -13.51 -22.90
CA GLU A 165 -6.50 -14.92 -22.97
C GLU A 165 -7.27 -15.79 -21.97
N VAL A 166 -7.36 -15.39 -20.69
CA VAL A 166 -8.14 -16.10 -19.65
C VAL A 166 -9.64 -16.15 -20.01
N THR A 167 -10.17 -15.11 -20.64
CA THR A 167 -11.59 -15.08 -21.03
C THR A 167 -11.86 -16.02 -22.22
N GLU A 168 -10.88 -16.17 -23.10
CA GLU A 168 -10.96 -17.09 -24.25
C GLU A 168 -10.87 -18.53 -23.79
N ASP A 169 -9.95 -18.85 -22.87
CA ASP A 169 -9.83 -20.18 -22.23
C ASP A 169 -11.11 -20.58 -21.47
N LEU A 170 -11.74 -19.62 -20.77
CA LEU A 170 -13.01 -19.85 -20.08
C LEU A 170 -14.17 -20.13 -21.05
N ARG A 171 -14.20 -19.47 -22.21
CA ARG A 171 -15.21 -19.73 -23.24
C ARG A 171 -15.04 -21.09 -23.84
N GLU A 172 -13.82 -21.47 -24.16
CA GLU A 172 -13.49 -22.81 -24.70
C GLU A 172 -13.91 -23.91 -23.73
N MET A 173 -13.65 -23.75 -22.42
CA MET A 173 -14.11 -24.70 -21.39
C MET A 173 -15.65 -24.76 -21.28
N ILE A 174 -16.35 -23.65 -21.43
CA ILE A 174 -17.82 -23.62 -21.36
C ILE A 174 -18.42 -24.32 -22.59
N ASP A 175 -17.85 -24.11 -23.77
CA ASP A 175 -18.29 -24.78 -25.00
C ASP A 175 -18.04 -26.30 -24.95
N GLU A 176 -16.89 -26.72 -24.40
CA GLU A 176 -16.58 -28.14 -24.19
C GLU A 176 -17.54 -28.85 -23.22
N ILE A 177 -17.92 -28.15 -22.13
CA ILE A 177 -18.91 -28.65 -21.17
C ILE A 177 -20.31 -28.71 -21.80
N GLY A 178 -20.67 -27.69 -22.60
CA GLY A 178 -21.94 -27.64 -23.30
C GLY A 178 -22.12 -28.76 -24.35
N GLU A 179 -21.02 -29.12 -25.03
CA GLU A 179 -21.04 -30.29 -25.95
C GLU A 179 -21.15 -31.63 -25.22
N ALA A 180 -20.51 -31.76 -24.03
CA ALA A 180 -20.56 -32.96 -23.23
C ALA A 180 -21.94 -33.24 -22.62
N GLU A 181 -22.78 -32.20 -22.42
CA GLU A 181 -24.13 -32.32 -21.84
C GLU A 181 -25.20 -32.64 -22.89
N THR A 182 -24.84 -32.58 -24.18
CA THR A 182 -25.79 -32.86 -25.30
C THR A 182 -25.70 -34.30 -25.88
N ILE A 183 -24.91 -35.19 -25.26
CA ILE A 183 -24.79 -36.61 -25.58
C ILE A 183 -25.50 -37.44 -24.50
#